data_3bb1caafa8353207e39d065fb3df52f6
#
_entry.id   3bb1caafa8353207e39d065fb3df52f6
#
_cell.length_a   1.000
_cell.length_b   1.000
_cell.length_c   1.000
_cell.angle_alpha   90.00
_cell.angle_beta   90.00
_cell.angle_gamma   90.00
#
_symmetry.space_group_name_H-M   'P 1'
#
loop_
_entity.id
_entity.type
_entity.pdbx_description
1 polymer ?
#
loop_
_entity_poly.entity_id
_entity_poly.type
_entity_poly.pdbx_seq_one_letter_code
_entity_poly.pdbx_strand_id
1 'polypeptide(L)'
;MARGTHAARTVALPNHVNLRPTYTAPYKFSRAFTIGTLPKGATDLGHAFPFGLSLLPNYSEFTNLFDRYRIRQVDIRMVLAQKNANGVNPTLWAYMDDDDASIPISKSQVLERQSVRPFTFSDAKSVYSVSIQPRWLLDSTSKASLAPRDMWIDMSHPAVSHYGLKLWAEHYNSDAVIALDATIHFECQCVR
;
A
#
# COMPACT_ATOMS: atom_id res chain seq x y z
N MET A 1 -51.24 -67.01 -3.93
CA MET A 1 -50.00 -66.40 -3.48
C MET A 1 -49.75 -65.12 -4.28
N ALA A 2 -50.09 -63.98 -3.70
CA ALA A 2 -49.89 -62.70 -4.34
C ALA A 2 -48.54 -62.06 -3.90
N ARG A 3 -47.63 -61.86 -4.88
CA ARG A 3 -46.36 -61.16 -4.63
C ARG A 3 -46.61 -59.65 -4.62
N GLY A 4 -46.47 -59.05 -3.44
CA GLY A 4 -46.47 -57.61 -3.30
C GLY A 4 -45.21 -56.96 -3.88
N THR A 5 -45.34 -56.15 -4.91
CA THR A 5 -44.28 -55.33 -5.45
C THR A 5 -44.09 -54.09 -4.54
N HIS A 6 -42.98 -54.06 -3.80
CA HIS A 6 -42.55 -52.83 -3.10
C HIS A 6 -42.07 -51.82 -4.14
N ALA A 7 -42.88 -50.77 -4.33
CA ALA A 7 -42.43 -49.60 -5.09
C ALA A 7 -41.37 -48.85 -4.29
N ALA A 8 -40.17 -48.75 -4.85
CA ALA A 8 -39.11 -47.94 -4.30
C ALA A 8 -39.51 -46.44 -4.29
N ARG A 9 -39.62 -45.88 -3.11
CA ARG A 9 -39.93 -44.47 -2.91
C ARG A 9 -38.69 -43.66 -3.24
N THR A 10 -38.67 -43.05 -4.44
CA THR A 10 -37.64 -42.11 -4.83
C THR A 10 -37.74 -40.87 -3.95
N VAL A 11 -36.79 -40.71 -3.04
CA VAL A 11 -36.65 -39.46 -2.25
C VAL A 11 -36.11 -38.42 -3.19
N ALA A 12 -36.94 -37.48 -3.59
CA ALA A 12 -36.49 -36.30 -4.33
C ALA A 12 -35.53 -35.50 -3.41
N LEU A 13 -34.27 -35.40 -3.81
CA LEU A 13 -33.33 -34.49 -3.16
C LEU A 13 -33.89 -33.06 -3.26
N PRO A 14 -33.85 -32.30 -2.15
CA PRO A 14 -34.31 -30.91 -2.17
C PRO A 14 -33.56 -30.15 -3.28
N ASN A 15 -34.31 -29.40 -4.06
CA ASN A 15 -33.78 -28.53 -5.11
C ASN A 15 -32.53 -27.80 -4.63
N HIS A 16 -31.53 -27.76 -5.49
CA HIS A 16 -30.26 -27.06 -5.28
C HIS A 16 -30.47 -25.79 -4.45
N VAL A 17 -29.89 -25.77 -3.26
CA VAL A 17 -29.72 -24.54 -2.51
C VAL A 17 -28.83 -23.68 -3.40
N ASN A 18 -29.42 -22.72 -4.09
CA ASN A 18 -28.69 -21.68 -4.79
C ASN A 18 -27.97 -20.87 -3.71
N LEU A 19 -26.78 -21.31 -3.33
CA LEU A 19 -25.80 -20.51 -2.62
C LEU A 19 -25.40 -19.39 -3.58
N ARG A 20 -26.27 -18.39 -3.77
CA ARG A 20 -25.81 -17.15 -4.34
C ARG A 20 -24.72 -16.66 -3.42
N PRO A 21 -23.49 -16.48 -3.93
CA PRO A 21 -22.49 -15.81 -3.13
C PRO A 21 -23.14 -14.47 -2.73
N THR A 22 -23.38 -14.28 -1.46
CA THR A 22 -23.75 -13.00 -0.90
C THR A 22 -22.53 -12.11 -1.17
N TYR A 23 -22.60 -11.36 -2.26
CA TYR A 23 -21.64 -10.34 -2.60
C TYR A 23 -21.85 -9.23 -1.58
N THR A 24 -21.28 -9.39 -0.42
CA THR A 24 -21.22 -8.30 0.55
C THR A 24 -20.27 -7.25 -0.03
N ALA A 25 -20.82 -6.07 -0.25
CA ALA A 25 -20.01 -4.94 -0.68
C ALA A 25 -18.81 -4.79 0.27
N PRO A 26 -17.61 -4.53 -0.26
CA PRO A 26 -16.43 -4.40 0.60
C PRO A 26 -16.59 -3.20 1.54
N TYR A 27 -16.14 -3.37 2.77
CA TYR A 27 -16.01 -2.29 3.73
C TYR A 27 -14.78 -1.46 3.39
N LYS A 28 -14.93 -0.13 3.36
CA LYS A 28 -13.85 0.80 3.01
C LYS A 28 -13.34 1.50 4.27
N PHE A 29 -12.03 1.53 4.40
CA PHE A 29 -11.34 2.15 5.52
C PHE A 29 -10.21 3.07 5.05
N SER A 30 -9.91 4.07 5.88
CA SER A 30 -8.77 4.94 5.73
C SER A 30 -8.11 5.09 7.09
N ARG A 31 -6.79 4.87 7.15
CA ARG A 31 -6.01 5.02 8.38
C ARG A 31 -4.72 5.76 8.10
N ALA A 32 -4.47 6.77 8.91
CA ALA A 32 -3.24 7.54 8.86
C ALA A 32 -2.23 7.03 9.89
N PHE A 33 -0.97 7.12 9.54
CA PHE A 33 0.16 6.83 10.44
C PHE A 33 1.38 7.66 10.03
N THR A 34 2.30 7.86 10.97
CA THR A 34 3.57 8.53 10.69
C THR A 34 4.59 7.52 10.19
N ILE A 35 5.14 7.75 9.00
CA ILE A 35 6.25 6.95 8.46
C ILE A 35 7.53 7.29 9.23
N GLY A 36 7.74 8.57 9.55
CA GLY A 36 8.94 9.06 10.22
C GLY A 36 9.41 10.39 9.65
N THR A 37 10.70 10.63 9.78
CA THR A 37 11.37 11.81 9.23
C THR A 37 12.47 11.39 8.27
N LEU A 38 12.66 12.14 7.20
CA LEU A 38 13.86 11.97 6.37
C LEU A 38 15.06 12.42 7.21
N PRO A 39 16.10 11.56 7.33
CA PRO A 39 17.23 11.87 8.14
C PRO A 39 18.00 13.07 7.58
N LYS A 40 18.52 13.89 8.48
CA LYS A 40 19.53 14.90 8.16
C LYS A 40 20.75 14.19 7.61
N GLY A 41 21.26 14.57 6.46
CA GLY A 41 22.40 13.90 5.88
C GLY A 41 23.41 14.85 5.27
N ALA A 42 24.69 14.55 5.49
CA ALA A 42 25.78 15.15 4.73
C ALA A 42 25.93 14.52 3.33
N THR A 43 25.04 13.58 2.98
CA THR A 43 25.05 12.84 1.71
C THR A 43 23.64 12.73 1.16
N ASP A 44 23.54 12.65 -0.14
CA ASP A 44 22.31 12.33 -0.84
C ASP A 44 21.73 10.99 -0.33
N LEU A 45 20.42 10.92 -0.22
CA LEU A 45 19.72 9.76 0.33
C LEU A 45 18.58 9.32 -0.57
N GLY A 46 18.62 8.04 -0.94
CA GLY A 46 17.49 7.34 -1.55
C GLY A 46 16.61 6.67 -0.51
N HIS A 47 15.31 6.62 -0.78
CA HIS A 47 14.34 5.90 0.02
C HIS A 47 13.35 5.15 -0.87
N ALA A 48 12.97 3.94 -0.46
CA ALA A 48 11.86 3.20 -1.03
C ALA A 48 10.83 2.92 0.07
N PHE A 49 9.56 3.07 -0.25
CA PHE A 49 8.48 2.92 0.72
C PHE A 49 7.60 1.72 0.35
N PRO A 50 7.85 0.54 0.94
CA PRO A 50 6.89 -0.55 0.90
C PRO A 50 5.76 -0.27 1.89
N PHE A 51 4.53 -0.52 1.47
CA PHE A 51 3.34 -0.36 2.30
C PHE A 51 2.69 -1.73 2.56
N GLY A 52 2.26 -1.96 3.78
CA GLY A 52 1.54 -3.15 4.18
C GLY A 52 0.47 -2.82 5.20
N LEU A 53 -0.54 -3.67 5.33
CA LEU A 53 -1.58 -3.46 6.33
C LEU A 53 -0.98 -3.47 7.75
N SER A 54 0.07 -4.26 7.98
CA SER A 54 0.78 -4.36 9.26
C SER A 54 1.47 -3.08 9.73
N LEU A 55 1.65 -2.08 8.85
CA LEU A 55 2.17 -0.76 9.23
C LEU A 55 1.16 0.10 9.98
N LEU A 56 -0.12 -0.24 9.88
CA LEU A 56 -1.17 0.52 10.54
C LEU A 56 -1.15 0.27 12.05
N PRO A 57 -1.27 1.29 12.90
CA PRO A 57 -1.59 1.10 14.30
C PRO A 57 -2.88 0.27 14.41
N ASN A 58 -2.88 -0.72 15.30
CA ASN A 58 -4.04 -1.58 15.55
C ASN A 58 -4.56 -2.38 14.34
N TYR A 59 -3.69 -2.72 13.38
CA TYR A 59 -4.07 -3.55 12.23
C TYR A 59 -4.74 -4.88 12.67
N SER A 60 -4.44 -5.36 13.88
CA SER A 60 -5.03 -6.57 14.46
C SER A 60 -6.56 -6.51 14.59
N GLU A 61 -7.14 -5.33 14.73
CA GLU A 61 -8.60 -5.16 14.75
C GLU A 61 -9.21 -5.64 13.42
N PHE A 62 -8.56 -5.34 12.30
CA PHE A 62 -9.02 -5.76 10.97
C PHE A 62 -8.77 -7.23 10.72
N THR A 63 -7.60 -7.77 11.14
CA THR A 63 -7.28 -9.19 10.96
C THR A 63 -8.18 -10.11 11.79
N ASN A 64 -8.73 -9.62 12.89
CA ASN A 64 -9.68 -10.36 13.72
C ASN A 64 -11.11 -10.32 13.19
N LEU A 65 -11.47 -9.29 12.41
CA LEU A 65 -12.84 -9.07 11.95
C LEU A 65 -13.08 -9.53 10.51
N PHE A 66 -12.05 -9.55 9.66
CA PHE A 66 -12.20 -9.81 8.24
C PHE A 66 -11.28 -10.93 7.78
N ASP A 67 -11.67 -11.59 6.67
CA ASP A 67 -10.87 -12.67 6.07
C ASP A 67 -9.90 -12.15 5.01
N ARG A 68 -10.26 -11.05 4.31
CA ARG A 68 -9.52 -10.54 3.17
C ARG A 68 -9.42 -9.02 3.17
N TYR A 69 -8.32 -8.51 2.61
CA TYR A 69 -8.12 -7.08 2.38
C TYR A 69 -7.49 -6.81 1.02
N ARG A 70 -7.53 -5.55 0.60
CA ARG A 70 -6.73 -5.02 -0.49
C ARG A 70 -6.46 -3.54 -0.26
N ILE A 71 -5.24 -3.09 -0.54
CA ILE A 71 -4.86 -1.68 -0.48
C ILE A 71 -5.21 -1.05 -1.84
N ARG A 72 -5.96 0.04 -1.81
CA ARG A 72 -6.44 0.74 -3.02
C ARG A 72 -5.58 1.93 -3.37
N GLN A 73 -5.16 2.67 -2.36
CA GLN A 73 -4.44 3.92 -2.50
C GLN A 73 -3.63 4.19 -1.23
N VAL A 74 -2.53 4.85 -1.39
CA VAL A 74 -1.77 5.44 -0.29
C VAL A 74 -1.52 6.92 -0.62
N ASP A 75 -1.92 7.79 0.31
CA ASP A 75 -1.62 9.20 0.25
C ASP A 75 -0.45 9.49 1.18
N ILE A 76 0.63 10.02 0.62
CA ILE A 76 1.83 10.39 1.36
C ILE A 76 1.87 11.91 1.48
N ARG A 77 1.98 12.39 2.71
CA ARG A 77 2.12 13.81 3.02
C ARG A 77 3.53 14.07 3.51
N MET A 78 4.21 14.99 2.87
CA MET A 78 5.56 15.45 3.19
C MET A 78 5.47 16.86 3.76
N VAL A 79 5.98 17.07 4.96
CA VAL A 79 5.89 18.36 5.65
C VAL A 79 7.29 18.83 6.04
N LEU A 80 7.65 20.03 5.66
CA LEU A 80 8.84 20.69 6.18
C LEU A 80 8.56 21.10 7.63
N ALA A 81 8.89 20.21 8.56
CA ALA A 81 8.62 20.40 9.99
C ALA A 81 9.60 21.39 10.63
N GLN A 82 10.82 21.46 10.14
CA GLN A 82 11.83 22.42 10.56
C GLN A 82 12.52 23.00 9.34
N LYS A 83 12.60 24.33 9.27
CA LYS A 83 13.28 25.07 8.20
C LYS A 83 14.77 25.15 8.46
N ASN A 84 15.54 25.32 7.39
CA ASN A 84 16.95 25.63 7.49
C ASN A 84 17.15 27.10 7.92
N ALA A 85 17.99 27.31 8.91
CA ALA A 85 18.37 28.66 9.37
C ALA A 85 19.06 29.50 8.26
N ASN A 86 19.74 28.84 7.31
CA ASN A 86 20.43 29.47 6.19
C ASN A 86 19.57 29.68 4.94
N GLY A 87 18.27 29.42 5.01
CA GLY A 87 17.32 29.69 3.92
C GLY A 87 17.35 28.69 2.74
N VAL A 88 18.25 27.73 2.72
CA VAL A 88 18.30 26.68 1.68
C VAL A 88 17.43 25.50 2.11
N ASN A 89 16.29 25.34 1.49
CA ASN A 89 15.38 24.24 1.76
C ASN A 89 15.67 23.04 0.85
N PRO A 90 15.43 21.80 1.32
CA PRO A 90 15.70 20.60 0.55
C PRO A 90 14.78 20.50 -0.68
N THR A 91 15.30 19.85 -1.71
CA THR A 91 14.52 19.37 -2.85
C THR A 91 14.45 17.83 -2.78
N LEU A 92 13.24 17.30 -2.83
CA LEU A 92 12.99 15.88 -2.95
C LEU A 92 12.58 15.56 -4.39
N TRP A 93 13.07 14.45 -4.88
CA TRP A 93 12.67 13.88 -6.16
C TRP A 93 11.89 12.61 -5.89
N ALA A 94 10.65 12.55 -6.35
CA ALA A 94 9.82 11.36 -6.19
C ALA A 94 9.49 10.74 -7.54
N TYR A 95 9.44 9.41 -7.59
CA TYR A 95 9.00 8.69 -8.76
C TYR A 95 8.24 7.41 -8.37
N MET A 96 7.46 6.91 -9.32
CA MET A 96 6.73 5.66 -9.18
C MET A 96 7.58 4.50 -9.66
N ASP A 97 7.68 3.47 -8.82
CA ASP A 97 8.34 2.22 -9.14
C ASP A 97 7.66 1.11 -8.32
N ASP A 98 6.89 0.28 -8.99
CA ASP A 98 6.02 -0.72 -8.37
C ASP A 98 6.53 -2.15 -8.50
N ASP A 99 7.79 -2.33 -8.91
CA ASP A 99 8.39 -3.64 -9.15
C ASP A 99 9.29 -4.16 -8.02
N ASP A 100 9.81 -3.28 -7.17
CA ASP A 100 10.67 -3.67 -6.06
C ASP A 100 10.78 -2.64 -4.93
N ALA A 101 11.53 -3.00 -3.86
CA ALA A 101 11.89 -2.14 -2.74
C ALA A 101 13.34 -1.63 -2.82
N SER A 102 14.03 -1.77 -3.95
CA SER A 102 15.40 -1.28 -4.08
C SER A 102 15.48 0.23 -3.91
N ILE A 103 16.46 0.69 -3.16
CA ILE A 103 16.67 2.11 -2.88
C ILE A 103 17.43 2.73 -4.06
N PRO A 104 17.00 3.89 -4.59
CA PRO A 104 17.76 4.59 -5.62
C PRO A 104 19.14 4.99 -5.08
N ILE A 105 20.19 4.75 -5.86
CA ILE A 105 21.57 4.95 -5.45
C ILE A 105 22.20 6.24 -6.02
N SER A 106 21.53 6.89 -6.96
CA SER A 106 21.99 8.14 -7.56
C SER A 106 20.82 8.98 -8.09
N LYS A 107 21.06 10.30 -8.17
CA LYS A 107 20.12 11.23 -8.81
C LYS A 107 19.91 10.91 -10.30
N SER A 108 20.96 10.50 -11.00
CA SER A 108 20.86 10.15 -12.43
C SER A 108 19.87 9.01 -12.64
N GLN A 109 19.91 7.96 -11.84
CA GLN A 109 18.95 6.86 -11.88
C GLN A 109 17.51 7.34 -11.67
N VAL A 110 17.31 8.31 -10.79
CA VAL A 110 15.98 8.90 -10.53
C VAL A 110 15.49 9.71 -11.71
N LEU A 111 16.36 10.53 -12.32
CA LEU A 111 16.00 11.41 -13.44
C LEU A 111 15.68 10.65 -14.73
N GLU A 112 16.15 9.41 -14.89
CA GLU A 112 15.82 8.55 -16.02
C GLU A 112 14.37 8.04 -15.98
N ARG A 113 13.68 8.16 -14.84
CA ARG A 113 12.31 7.69 -14.68
C ARG A 113 11.30 8.70 -15.22
N GLN A 114 10.38 8.26 -16.08
CA GLN A 114 9.37 9.13 -16.71
C GLN A 114 8.41 9.80 -15.71
N SER A 115 8.19 9.19 -14.56
CA SER A 115 7.26 9.69 -13.53
C SER A 115 7.90 10.62 -12.51
N VAL A 116 9.18 10.99 -12.67
CA VAL A 116 9.90 11.79 -11.70
C VAL A 116 9.29 13.18 -11.54
N ARG A 117 9.17 13.62 -10.29
CA ARG A 117 8.68 14.94 -9.91
C ARG A 117 9.55 15.56 -8.82
N PRO A 118 10.01 16.81 -8.98
CA PRO A 118 10.69 17.53 -7.93
C PRO A 118 9.68 18.16 -6.96
N PHE A 119 10.02 18.16 -5.68
CA PHE A 119 9.32 18.85 -4.61
C PHE A 119 10.31 19.76 -3.89
N THR A 120 10.33 21.01 -4.26
CA THR A 120 11.20 22.03 -3.65
C THR A 120 10.42 22.75 -2.55
N PHE A 121 10.87 22.56 -1.32
CA PHE A 121 10.24 23.22 -0.17
C PHE A 121 10.65 24.69 -0.10
N SER A 122 9.72 25.51 0.35
CA SER A 122 9.91 26.94 0.55
C SER A 122 9.04 27.44 1.69
N ASP A 123 9.23 28.66 2.12
CA ASP A 123 8.38 29.31 3.13
C ASP A 123 6.93 29.42 2.66
N ALA A 124 6.73 29.64 1.38
CA ALA A 124 5.40 29.71 0.77
C ALA A 124 4.77 28.32 0.57
N LYS A 125 5.59 27.28 0.48
CA LYS A 125 5.13 25.90 0.23
C LYS A 125 5.91 24.90 1.06
N SER A 126 5.40 24.61 2.23
CA SER A 126 6.01 23.70 3.21
C SER A 126 5.39 22.30 3.24
N VAL A 127 4.33 22.07 2.45
CA VAL A 127 3.60 20.79 2.41
C VAL A 127 3.41 20.33 0.98
N TYR A 128 3.68 19.06 0.76
CA TYR A 128 3.37 18.35 -0.47
C TYR A 128 2.61 17.06 -0.18
N SER A 129 1.77 16.65 -1.12
CA SER A 129 1.07 15.36 -1.05
C SER A 129 1.18 14.63 -2.37
N VAL A 130 1.35 13.31 -2.28
CA VAL A 130 1.41 12.39 -3.42
C VAL A 130 0.46 11.26 -3.16
N SER A 131 -0.42 10.99 -4.11
CA SER A 131 -1.31 9.82 -4.08
C SER A 131 -0.78 8.75 -5.03
N ILE A 132 -0.67 7.54 -4.55
CA ILE A 132 -0.21 6.39 -5.32
C ILE A 132 -1.20 5.24 -5.22
N GLN A 133 -1.19 4.37 -6.21
CA GLN A 133 -1.89 3.08 -6.18
C GLN A 133 -0.84 1.97 -6.15
N PRO A 134 -0.40 1.59 -4.94
CA PRO A 134 0.72 0.67 -4.80
C PRO A 134 0.34 -0.72 -5.28
N ARG A 135 1.34 -1.50 -5.71
CA ARG A 135 1.17 -2.87 -6.20
C ARG A 135 2.04 -3.84 -5.43
N TRP A 136 1.66 -5.09 -5.40
CA TRP A 136 2.44 -6.17 -4.81
C TRP A 136 2.79 -7.23 -5.87
N LEU A 137 3.78 -8.06 -5.55
CA LEU A 137 4.29 -9.09 -6.45
C LEU A 137 3.72 -10.45 -6.07
N LEU A 138 3.28 -11.20 -7.07
CA LEU A 138 2.71 -12.55 -6.89
C LEU A 138 3.76 -13.61 -6.59
N ASP A 139 4.98 -13.44 -7.07
CA ASP A 139 6.05 -14.42 -6.88
C ASP A 139 7.42 -13.74 -6.81
N SER A 140 8.27 -14.30 -5.95
CA SER A 140 9.63 -13.81 -5.73
C SER A 140 10.71 -14.70 -6.40
N THR A 141 10.35 -15.82 -7.03
CA THR A 141 11.33 -16.87 -7.31
C THR A 141 11.98 -16.84 -8.69
N SER A 142 11.36 -16.25 -9.71
CA SER A 142 12.02 -16.20 -11.03
C SER A 142 11.50 -15.17 -12.02
N LYS A 143 10.27 -14.76 -11.94
CA LYS A 143 9.68 -13.66 -12.74
C LYS A 143 8.62 -13.00 -11.89
N ALA A 144 9.01 -11.94 -11.19
CA ALA A 144 8.07 -11.12 -10.45
C ALA A 144 6.99 -10.60 -11.40
N SER A 145 5.77 -11.06 -11.22
CA SER A 145 4.61 -10.52 -11.93
C SER A 145 3.81 -9.65 -10.99
N LEU A 146 3.43 -8.47 -11.47
CA LEU A 146 2.59 -7.57 -10.70
C LEU A 146 1.21 -8.18 -10.50
N ALA A 147 0.76 -8.23 -9.25
CA ALA A 147 -0.58 -8.70 -8.95
C ALA A 147 -1.65 -7.81 -9.59
N PRO A 148 -2.78 -8.38 -10.03
CA PRO A 148 -3.92 -7.58 -10.46
C PRO A 148 -4.36 -6.62 -9.35
N ARG A 149 -4.73 -5.37 -9.71
CA ARG A 149 -5.11 -4.34 -8.73
C ARG A 149 -6.33 -4.70 -7.88
N ASP A 150 -7.18 -5.58 -8.39
CA ASP A 150 -8.41 -6.01 -7.71
C ASP A 150 -8.24 -7.31 -6.92
N MET A 151 -7.03 -7.84 -6.86
CA MET A 151 -6.74 -9.06 -6.14
C MET A 151 -6.82 -8.85 -4.63
N TRP A 152 -7.47 -9.80 -3.97
CA TRP A 152 -7.61 -9.82 -2.51
C TRP A 152 -6.49 -10.60 -1.87
N ILE A 153 -6.02 -10.12 -0.73
CA ILE A 153 -5.01 -10.75 0.11
C ILE A 153 -5.69 -11.30 1.36
N ASP A 154 -5.31 -12.51 1.78
CA ASP A 154 -5.78 -13.08 3.02
C ASP A 154 -5.26 -12.29 4.22
N MET A 155 -6.12 -12.08 5.22
CA MET A 155 -5.77 -11.34 6.45
C MET A 155 -4.70 -12.02 7.30
N SER A 156 -4.41 -13.28 7.08
CA SER A 156 -3.26 -13.97 7.70
C SER A 156 -1.90 -13.43 7.20
N HIS A 157 -1.89 -12.64 6.11
CA HIS A 157 -0.70 -12.08 5.50
C HIS A 157 -0.73 -10.52 5.48
N PRO A 158 -0.88 -9.86 6.63
CA PRO A 158 -1.01 -8.39 6.68
C PRO A 158 0.29 -7.65 6.32
N ALA A 159 1.41 -8.35 6.28
CA ALA A 159 2.74 -7.81 5.98
C ALA A 159 3.12 -7.88 4.49
N VAL A 160 2.20 -8.28 3.60
CA VAL A 160 2.47 -8.25 2.15
C VAL A 160 2.85 -6.86 1.72
N SER A 161 4.08 -6.73 1.18
CA SER A 161 4.62 -5.45 0.74
C SER A 161 4.01 -4.99 -0.58
N HIS A 162 3.49 -3.78 -0.59
CA HIS A 162 3.01 -3.09 -1.78
C HIS A 162 4.01 -1.98 -2.12
N TYR A 163 4.47 -1.95 -3.35
CA TYR A 163 5.48 -1.02 -3.84
C TYR A 163 4.86 0.13 -4.63
N GLY A 164 5.59 1.20 -4.84
CA GLY A 164 5.10 2.28 -5.69
C GLY A 164 5.76 3.63 -5.51
N LEU A 165 6.31 3.98 -4.36
CA LEU A 165 6.97 5.26 -4.17
C LEU A 165 8.44 5.09 -3.80
N LYS A 166 9.29 5.78 -4.56
CA LYS A 166 10.70 5.98 -4.24
C LYS A 166 11.02 7.46 -4.20
N LEU A 167 11.86 7.86 -3.26
CA LEU A 167 12.32 9.23 -3.06
C LEU A 167 13.84 9.30 -3.17
N TRP A 168 14.31 10.44 -3.67
CA TRP A 168 15.69 10.88 -3.60
C TRP A 168 15.74 12.26 -2.96
N ALA A 169 16.46 12.37 -1.86
CA ALA A 169 16.74 13.64 -1.22
C ALA A 169 18.15 14.09 -1.61
N GLU A 170 18.26 15.23 -2.27
CA GLU A 170 19.58 15.84 -2.47
C GLU A 170 20.15 16.27 -1.12
N HIS A 171 21.47 16.17 -1.00
CA HIS A 171 22.19 16.66 0.16
C HIS A 171 21.75 18.08 0.50
N TYR A 172 21.24 18.22 1.70
CA TYR A 172 20.98 19.53 2.26
C TYR A 172 21.74 19.64 3.59
N ASN A 173 22.79 20.44 3.57
CA ASN A 173 23.53 20.76 4.77
C ASN A 173 22.67 21.70 5.63
N SER A 174 21.75 21.13 6.41
CA SER A 174 20.81 21.96 7.11
C SER A 174 20.15 21.29 8.30
N ASP A 175 19.63 22.12 9.17
CA ASP A 175 18.75 21.75 10.25
C ASP A 175 17.32 21.42 9.77
N ALA A 176 17.04 21.47 8.47
CA ALA A 176 15.72 21.16 7.94
C ALA A 176 15.32 19.71 8.25
N VAL A 177 14.07 19.54 8.64
CA VAL A 177 13.47 18.22 8.91
C VAL A 177 12.21 18.09 8.07
N ILE A 178 12.14 17.02 7.31
CA ILE A 178 10.92 16.66 6.56
C ILE A 178 10.26 15.49 7.26
N ALA A 179 9.06 15.73 7.79
CA ALA A 179 8.20 14.68 8.33
C ALA A 179 7.38 14.04 7.21
N LEU A 180 7.18 12.73 7.33
CA LEU A 180 6.44 11.91 6.39
C LEU A 180 5.29 11.21 7.12
N ASP A 181 4.08 11.49 6.65
CA ASP A 181 2.87 10.79 7.08
C ASP A 181 2.27 10.04 5.90
N ALA A 182 1.62 8.92 6.15
CA ALA A 182 0.85 8.21 5.13
C ALA A 182 -0.57 7.95 5.59
N THR A 183 -1.50 7.94 4.63
CA THR A 183 -2.86 7.44 4.82
C THR A 183 -3.06 6.28 3.87
N ILE A 184 -3.32 5.09 4.41
CA ILE A 184 -3.66 3.91 3.62
C ILE A 184 -5.18 3.82 3.48
N HIS A 185 -5.67 3.77 2.24
CA HIS A 185 -7.04 3.48 1.87
C HIS A 185 -7.13 2.03 1.45
N PHE A 186 -7.93 1.26 2.15
CA PHE A 186 -8.05 -0.17 1.93
C PHE A 186 -9.50 -0.65 2.06
N GLU A 187 -9.74 -1.79 1.50
CA GLU A 187 -11.02 -2.47 1.56
C GLU A 187 -10.88 -3.82 2.25
N CYS A 188 -11.89 -4.19 3.03
CA CYS A 188 -11.98 -5.49 3.69
C CYS A 188 -13.25 -6.21 3.27
N GLN A 189 -13.23 -7.54 3.28
CA GLN A 189 -14.34 -8.38 2.89
C GLN A 189 -14.42 -9.63 3.76
N CYS A 190 -15.63 -10.24 3.82
CA CYS A 190 -15.92 -11.43 4.59
C CYS A 190 -15.67 -11.19 6.10
N VAL A 191 -16.70 -10.70 6.78
CA VAL A 191 -16.71 -10.60 8.25
C VAL A 191 -16.73 -12.01 8.83
N ARG A 192 -15.86 -12.28 9.81
CA ARG A 192 -15.77 -13.56 10.55
C ARG A 192 -16.91 -13.71 11.53
#